data_323281b062709dc403a2d07d02daebd5
#
_entry.id   323281b062709dc403a2d07d02daebd5
#
_cell.length_a   1.000
_cell.length_b   1.000
_cell.length_c   1.000
_cell.angle_alpha   90.00
_cell.angle_beta   90.00
_cell.angle_gamma   90.00
#
_symmetry.space_group_name_H-M   'P 1'
#
loop_
_entity.id
_entity.type
_entity.pdbx_description
1 polymer ?
#
loop_
_entity_poly.entity_id
_entity_poly.type
_entity_poly.pdbx_seq_one_letter_code
_entity_poly.pdbx_strand_id
1 'polypeptide(L)'
;TQNNQTVESTPEATAQVEFKDFGPEPFVFDIEAYTTQNETYRTSIWTGTYMQMTVMSIPAGGDIGAEMHPDIDQFLRVEAGSGVVMMGDEENNMDFEARVEHDFAVFIPAGKWHNLINDSDEPLKVYSIYSPVEHPHSTIHQTQAEGIAAHETEHAIEHGH
;
A
#
# COMPACT_ATOMS: atom_id res chain seq x y z
N THR A 1 21.73 -30.26 -39.25
CA THR A 1 21.48 -28.81 -39.14
C THR A 1 20.34 -28.56 -38.18
N GLN A 2 20.68 -28.36 -36.88
CA GLN A 2 19.73 -27.97 -35.85
C GLN A 2 19.54 -26.47 -35.94
N ASN A 3 18.33 -26.05 -36.29
CA ASN A 3 17.92 -24.67 -36.14
C ASN A 3 17.71 -24.40 -34.63
N ASN A 4 18.68 -23.78 -34.02
CA ASN A 4 18.55 -23.24 -32.69
C ASN A 4 17.79 -21.90 -32.82
N GLN A 5 16.45 -21.97 -32.81
CA GLN A 5 15.66 -20.78 -32.60
C GLN A 5 15.75 -20.43 -31.12
N THR A 6 16.65 -19.52 -30.80
CA THR A 6 16.56 -18.76 -29.56
C THR A 6 15.22 -18.02 -29.61
N VAL A 7 14.25 -18.51 -28.85
CA VAL A 7 13.05 -17.74 -28.55
C VAL A 7 13.53 -16.53 -27.73
N GLU A 8 13.73 -15.40 -28.40
CA GLU A 8 13.81 -14.13 -27.69
C GLU A 8 12.47 -13.96 -26.98
N SER A 9 12.45 -14.18 -25.67
CA SER A 9 11.34 -13.74 -24.87
C SER A 9 11.34 -12.21 -24.90
N THR A 10 10.62 -11.63 -25.86
CA THR A 10 10.15 -10.25 -25.72
C THR A 10 9.46 -10.20 -24.35
N PRO A 11 9.85 -9.26 -23.46
CA PRO A 11 9.07 -9.07 -22.25
C PRO A 11 7.63 -8.81 -22.70
N GLU A 12 6.75 -9.77 -22.45
CA GLU A 12 5.33 -9.55 -22.67
C GLU A 12 4.99 -8.27 -21.91
N ALA A 13 4.44 -7.28 -22.64
CA ALA A 13 3.89 -6.12 -22.00
C ALA A 13 2.95 -6.65 -20.92
N THR A 14 3.27 -6.39 -19.65
CA THR A 14 2.50 -6.86 -18.53
C THR A 14 1.03 -6.53 -18.80
N ALA A 15 0.19 -7.55 -18.88
CA ALA A 15 -1.22 -7.35 -19.15
C ALA A 15 -1.80 -6.39 -18.12
N GLN A 16 -2.67 -5.47 -18.56
CA GLN A 16 -3.34 -4.56 -17.68
C GLN A 16 -4.20 -5.33 -16.67
N VAL A 17 -3.97 -5.09 -15.38
CA VAL A 17 -4.72 -5.76 -14.32
C VAL A 17 -6.08 -5.09 -14.11
N GLU A 18 -7.06 -5.87 -13.67
CA GLU A 18 -8.36 -5.37 -13.24
C GLU A 18 -8.29 -5.03 -11.76
N PHE A 19 -8.54 -3.76 -11.40
CA PHE A 19 -8.55 -3.32 -10.01
C PHE A 19 -9.95 -3.46 -9.42
N LYS A 20 -10.09 -4.40 -8.50
CA LYS A 20 -11.25 -4.55 -7.62
C LYS A 20 -10.81 -5.29 -6.37
N ASP A 21 -11.67 -5.33 -5.37
CA ASP A 21 -11.45 -6.15 -4.17
C ASP A 21 -11.96 -7.57 -4.46
N PHE A 22 -11.04 -8.53 -4.54
CA PHE A 22 -11.32 -9.93 -4.84
C PHE A 22 -11.63 -10.75 -3.57
N GLY A 23 -11.47 -10.17 -2.40
CA GLY A 23 -11.77 -10.86 -1.15
C GLY A 23 -13.28 -11.01 -0.90
N PRO A 24 -13.67 -11.97 -0.07
CA PRO A 24 -12.82 -12.92 0.65
C PRO A 24 -12.48 -14.20 -0.11
N GLU A 25 -12.74 -14.24 -1.42
CA GLU A 25 -12.54 -15.44 -2.22
C GLU A 25 -11.05 -15.79 -2.37
N PRO A 26 -10.70 -17.08 -2.53
CA PRO A 26 -9.33 -17.44 -2.84
C PRO A 26 -8.83 -16.70 -4.08
N PHE A 27 -7.62 -16.15 -4.00
CA PHE A 27 -7.08 -15.30 -5.06
C PHE A 27 -5.57 -15.49 -5.20
N VAL A 28 -5.12 -15.68 -6.43
CA VAL A 28 -3.70 -15.79 -6.78
C VAL A 28 -3.42 -14.79 -7.88
N PHE A 29 -2.40 -13.97 -7.72
CA PHE A 29 -2.15 -12.85 -8.62
C PHE A 29 -0.68 -12.43 -8.62
N ASP A 30 -0.30 -11.68 -9.64
CA ASP A 30 1.01 -11.04 -9.74
C ASP A 30 0.98 -9.75 -8.90
N ILE A 31 1.51 -9.84 -7.68
CA ILE A 31 1.46 -8.73 -6.73
C ILE A 31 2.27 -7.51 -7.21
N GLU A 32 3.37 -7.73 -7.89
CA GLU A 32 4.17 -6.65 -8.47
C GLU A 32 3.38 -5.91 -9.56
N ALA A 33 2.70 -6.63 -10.44
CA ALA A 33 1.89 -6.04 -11.51
C ALA A 33 0.77 -5.15 -10.93
N TYR A 34 0.04 -5.64 -9.92
CA TYR A 34 -1.00 -4.86 -9.26
C TYR A 34 -0.45 -3.62 -8.59
N THR A 35 0.66 -3.75 -7.88
CA THR A 35 1.25 -2.64 -7.13
C THR A 35 1.82 -1.57 -8.06
N THR A 36 2.57 -1.97 -9.09
CA THR A 36 3.23 -1.02 -9.99
C THR A 36 2.28 -0.36 -10.97
N GLN A 37 1.20 -1.04 -11.37
CA GLN A 37 0.19 -0.47 -12.27
C GLN A 37 -0.82 0.43 -11.55
N ASN A 38 -0.91 0.35 -10.22
CA ASN A 38 -1.85 1.17 -9.47
C ASN A 38 -1.44 2.64 -9.51
N GLU A 39 -2.38 3.51 -9.87
CA GLU A 39 -2.19 4.97 -9.92
C GLU A 39 -3.02 5.72 -8.88
N THR A 40 -3.87 5.02 -8.14
CA THR A 40 -4.66 5.63 -7.07
C THR A 40 -3.83 5.80 -5.79
N TYR A 41 -4.25 6.72 -4.96
CA TYR A 41 -3.66 6.84 -3.62
C TYR A 41 -3.79 5.53 -2.84
N ARG A 42 -5.00 4.92 -2.84
CA ARG A 42 -5.24 3.62 -2.19
C ARG A 42 -6.34 2.86 -2.92
N THR A 43 -6.09 1.58 -3.20
CA THR A 43 -7.11 0.66 -3.71
C THR A 43 -7.02 -0.65 -2.94
N SER A 44 -8.14 -1.09 -2.38
CA SER A 44 -8.24 -2.40 -1.73
C SER A 44 -8.27 -3.49 -2.81
N ILE A 45 -7.40 -4.49 -2.68
CA ILE A 45 -7.28 -5.59 -3.64
C ILE A 45 -7.91 -6.86 -3.08
N TRP A 46 -7.80 -7.08 -1.79
CA TRP A 46 -8.34 -8.29 -1.15
C TRP A 46 -8.67 -8.01 0.32
N THR A 47 -9.92 -8.26 0.68
CA THR A 47 -10.40 -8.11 2.05
C THR A 47 -10.97 -9.42 2.56
N GLY A 48 -10.29 -10.01 3.52
CA GLY A 48 -10.70 -11.25 4.18
C GLY A 48 -11.26 -11.00 5.57
N THR A 49 -11.33 -12.08 6.35
CA THR A 49 -11.80 -12.01 7.74
C THR A 49 -10.77 -11.38 8.66
N TYR A 50 -9.49 -11.69 8.47
CA TYR A 50 -8.41 -11.34 9.40
C TYR A 50 -7.28 -10.54 8.77
N MET A 51 -7.32 -10.30 7.48
CA MET A 51 -6.31 -9.51 6.80
C MET A 51 -6.87 -8.81 5.58
N GLN A 52 -6.20 -7.75 5.18
CA GLN A 52 -6.56 -6.97 4.00
C GLN A 52 -5.31 -6.51 3.29
N MET A 53 -5.33 -6.58 1.96
CA MET A 53 -4.27 -6.00 1.13
C MET A 53 -4.77 -4.76 0.41
N THR A 54 -3.96 -3.70 0.47
CA THR A 54 -4.16 -2.49 -0.34
C THR A 54 -2.90 -2.18 -1.14
N VAL A 55 -3.09 -1.53 -2.27
CA VAL A 55 -2.00 -0.94 -3.06
C VAL A 55 -2.11 0.57 -3.02
N MET A 56 -0.97 1.24 -3.01
CA MET A 56 -0.90 2.71 -2.97
C MET A 56 0.12 3.24 -3.96
N SER A 57 -0.19 4.39 -4.55
CA SER A 57 0.74 5.19 -5.32
C SER A 57 0.87 6.55 -4.65
N ILE A 58 2.07 6.89 -4.20
CA ILE A 58 2.35 8.13 -3.51
C ILE A 58 3.11 9.03 -4.50
N PRO A 59 2.55 10.18 -4.89
CA PRO A 59 3.20 11.04 -5.87
C PRO A 59 4.53 11.61 -5.35
N ALA A 60 5.38 12.02 -6.27
CA ALA A 60 6.64 12.66 -5.93
C ALA A 60 6.41 13.84 -4.96
N GLY A 61 7.18 13.88 -3.87
CA GLY A 61 7.03 14.88 -2.83
C GLY A 61 5.83 14.72 -1.91
N GLY A 62 5.01 13.68 -2.13
CA GLY A 62 3.86 13.39 -1.27
C GLY A 62 4.19 12.45 -0.10
N ASP A 63 3.19 12.16 0.69
CA ASP A 63 3.29 11.23 1.82
C ASP A 63 1.94 10.54 2.06
N ILE A 64 1.92 9.57 2.98
CA ILE A 64 0.66 8.96 3.42
C ILE A 64 -0.02 9.76 4.53
N GLY A 65 0.67 10.72 5.14
CA GLY A 65 0.24 11.41 6.34
C GLY A 65 0.49 10.58 7.60
N ALA A 66 0.63 11.26 8.73
CA ALA A 66 0.82 10.56 10.00
C ALA A 66 -0.44 9.79 10.39
N GLU A 67 -0.30 8.49 10.60
CA GLU A 67 -1.39 7.57 10.96
C GLU A 67 -0.98 6.70 12.15
N MET A 68 -1.98 6.24 12.88
CA MET A 68 -1.79 5.25 13.96
C MET A 68 -3.02 4.35 14.00
N HIS A 69 -2.77 3.04 14.02
CA HIS A 69 -3.81 2.03 14.13
C HIS A 69 -3.64 1.31 15.47
N PRO A 70 -4.51 1.54 16.47
CA PRO A 70 -4.28 1.03 17.82
C PRO A 70 -4.31 -0.48 17.93
N ASP A 71 -5.09 -1.16 17.08
CA ASP A 71 -5.37 -2.59 17.20
C ASP A 71 -5.00 -3.38 15.93
N ILE A 72 -4.17 -2.81 15.05
CA ILE A 72 -3.86 -3.39 13.74
C ILE A 72 -2.35 -3.36 13.52
N ASP A 73 -1.78 -4.53 13.22
CA ASP A 73 -0.45 -4.63 12.67
C ASP A 73 -0.50 -4.40 11.16
N GLN A 74 0.50 -3.74 10.62
CA GLN A 74 0.60 -3.47 9.20
C GLN A 74 1.97 -3.90 8.66
N PHE A 75 1.94 -4.64 7.56
CA PHE A 75 3.11 -4.94 6.75
C PHE A 75 3.05 -4.09 5.49
N LEU A 76 4.16 -3.45 5.14
CA LEU A 76 4.26 -2.65 3.94
C LEU A 76 5.50 -3.06 3.15
N ARG A 77 5.38 -3.17 1.83
CA ARG A 77 6.51 -3.46 0.96
C ARG A 77 6.57 -2.47 -0.21
N VAL A 78 7.78 -2.03 -0.54
CA VAL A 78 8.05 -1.12 -1.66
C VAL A 78 8.31 -1.96 -2.92
N GLU A 79 7.53 -1.70 -3.98
CA GLU A 79 7.68 -2.35 -5.28
C GLU A 79 8.36 -1.44 -6.31
N ALA A 80 8.24 -0.13 -6.18
CA ALA A 80 8.92 0.85 -7.05
C ALA A 80 9.09 2.17 -6.32
N GLY A 81 10.18 2.86 -6.63
CA GLY A 81 10.48 4.15 -6.02
C GLY A 81 11.26 4.02 -4.71
N SER A 82 11.40 5.13 -4.01
CA SER A 82 12.12 5.22 -2.74
C SER A 82 11.51 6.30 -1.86
N GLY A 83 11.77 6.20 -0.56
CA GLY A 83 11.26 7.17 0.39
C GLY A 83 11.85 7.00 1.77
N VAL A 84 11.19 7.61 2.74
CA VAL A 84 11.58 7.57 4.15
C VAL A 84 10.38 7.12 4.97
N VAL A 85 10.57 6.10 5.79
CA VAL A 85 9.59 5.71 6.80
C VAL A 85 9.96 6.32 8.15
N MET A 86 8.95 6.85 8.83
CA MET A 86 9.09 7.40 10.17
C MET A 86 8.09 6.71 11.09
N MET A 87 8.51 6.35 12.30
CA MET A 87 7.65 5.72 13.31
C MET A 87 8.02 6.22 14.72
N GLY A 88 7.03 6.22 15.60
CA GLY A 88 7.24 6.60 16.99
C GLY A 88 6.00 6.40 17.85
N ASP A 89 6.14 6.67 19.13
CA ASP A 89 5.05 6.52 20.09
C ASP A 89 4.08 7.71 20.11
N GLU A 90 4.51 8.84 19.54
CA GLU A 90 3.71 10.07 19.47
C GLU A 90 3.74 10.65 18.06
N GLU A 91 2.64 11.26 17.61
CA GLU A 91 2.51 11.86 16.30
C GLU A 91 3.60 12.88 15.98
N ASN A 92 3.95 13.70 16.96
CA ASN A 92 4.95 14.76 16.83
C ASN A 92 6.37 14.32 17.22
N ASN A 93 6.57 13.06 17.52
CA ASN A 93 7.88 12.50 17.88
C ASN A 93 8.07 11.10 17.31
N MET A 94 8.18 11.04 16.00
CA MET A 94 8.50 9.81 15.27
C MET A 94 10.00 9.71 15.09
N ASP A 95 10.66 9.22 16.12
CA ASP A 95 12.13 9.20 16.24
C ASP A 95 12.81 8.01 15.53
N PHE A 96 12.04 7.00 15.13
CA PHE A 96 12.53 5.95 14.26
C PHE A 96 12.44 6.44 12.81
N GLU A 97 13.55 6.41 12.09
CA GLU A 97 13.63 6.85 10.69
C GLU A 97 14.48 5.89 9.87
N ALA A 98 13.99 5.47 8.72
CA ALA A 98 14.74 4.60 7.81
C ALA A 98 14.39 4.90 6.36
N ARG A 99 15.40 4.87 5.50
CA ARG A 99 15.17 4.93 4.05
C ARG A 99 14.69 3.58 3.56
N VAL A 100 13.77 3.62 2.60
CA VAL A 100 13.22 2.44 1.94
C VAL A 100 13.28 2.60 0.43
N GLU A 101 13.45 1.48 -0.25
CA GLU A 101 13.48 1.42 -1.71
C GLU A 101 12.95 0.05 -2.18
N HIS A 102 12.98 -0.20 -3.47
CA HIS A 102 12.53 -1.46 -4.06
C HIS A 102 12.99 -2.67 -3.24
N ASP A 103 12.07 -3.60 -2.98
CA ASP A 103 12.24 -4.83 -2.19
C ASP A 103 12.33 -4.63 -0.66
N PHE A 104 12.28 -3.40 -0.16
CA PHE A 104 12.27 -3.18 1.28
C PHE A 104 10.89 -3.44 1.87
N ALA A 105 10.90 -4.08 3.03
CA ALA A 105 9.70 -4.36 3.81
C ALA A 105 9.72 -3.54 5.11
N VAL A 106 8.54 -3.13 5.55
CA VAL A 106 8.34 -2.38 6.79
C VAL A 106 7.28 -3.08 7.62
N PHE A 107 7.60 -3.41 8.86
CA PHE A 107 6.63 -3.87 9.83
C PHE A 107 6.25 -2.72 10.74
N ILE A 108 4.97 -2.41 10.79
CA ILE A 108 4.42 -1.33 11.60
C ILE A 108 3.57 -1.94 12.71
N PRO A 109 4.06 -1.96 13.95
CA PRO A 109 3.30 -2.52 15.07
C PRO A 109 2.04 -1.73 15.39
N ALA A 110 1.03 -2.42 15.87
CA ALA A 110 -0.17 -1.77 16.41
C ALA A 110 0.22 -0.71 17.44
N GLY A 111 -0.45 0.43 17.40
CA GLY A 111 -0.20 1.54 18.32
C GLY A 111 0.96 2.46 17.96
N LYS A 112 1.71 2.17 16.90
CA LYS A 112 2.81 3.04 16.44
C LYS A 112 2.32 4.11 15.48
N TRP A 113 2.61 5.35 15.78
CA TRP A 113 2.50 6.43 14.82
C TRP A 113 3.51 6.20 13.69
N HIS A 114 3.07 6.38 12.45
CA HIS A 114 3.93 6.17 11.29
C HIS A 114 3.57 7.10 10.14
N ASN A 115 4.55 7.34 9.28
CA ASN A 115 4.37 8.03 8.02
C ASN A 115 5.36 7.45 7.00
N LEU A 116 4.99 7.47 5.75
CA LEU A 116 5.87 7.15 4.63
C LEU A 116 5.90 8.35 3.70
N ILE A 117 7.08 8.91 3.49
CA ILE A 117 7.29 10.15 2.74
C ILE A 117 8.04 9.81 1.46
N ASN A 118 7.49 10.24 0.33
CA ASN A 118 8.17 10.15 -0.96
C ASN A 118 8.99 11.42 -1.19
N ASP A 119 10.27 11.38 -0.85
CA ASP A 119 11.20 12.49 -1.03
C ASP A 119 11.93 12.44 -2.40
N SER A 120 11.45 11.59 -3.31
CA SER A 120 12.00 11.44 -4.66
C SER A 120 11.18 12.22 -5.70
N ASP A 121 11.63 12.17 -6.95
CA ASP A 121 10.96 12.78 -8.09
C ASP A 121 10.11 11.79 -8.91
N GLU A 122 9.93 10.57 -8.42
CA GLU A 122 9.14 9.51 -9.05
C GLU A 122 8.06 8.99 -8.11
N PRO A 123 6.96 8.41 -8.63
CA PRO A 123 5.96 7.79 -7.79
C PRO A 123 6.52 6.66 -6.93
N LEU A 124 6.07 6.58 -5.69
CA LEU A 124 6.39 5.50 -4.75
C LEU A 124 5.24 4.50 -4.76
N LYS A 125 5.50 3.27 -5.19
CA LYS A 125 4.51 2.22 -5.35
C LYS A 125 4.70 1.18 -4.25
N VAL A 126 3.68 1.03 -3.41
CA VAL A 126 3.74 0.13 -2.26
C VAL A 126 2.46 -0.68 -2.12
N TYR A 127 2.56 -1.83 -1.46
CA TYR A 127 1.37 -2.51 -0.97
C TYR A 127 1.47 -2.70 0.54
N SER A 128 0.30 -2.79 1.18
CA SER A 128 0.21 -3.05 2.61
C SER A 128 -0.70 -4.23 2.88
N ILE A 129 -0.35 -4.99 3.92
CA ILE A 129 -1.21 -6.01 4.51
C ILE A 129 -1.56 -5.55 5.91
N TYR A 130 -2.85 -5.43 6.20
CA TYR A 130 -3.38 -5.07 7.51
C TYR A 130 -3.95 -6.32 8.19
N SER A 131 -3.67 -6.49 9.45
CA SER A 131 -4.24 -7.57 10.25
C SER A 131 -4.60 -7.05 11.66
N PRO A 132 -5.88 -7.00 12.01
CA PRO A 132 -7.08 -7.27 11.19
C PRO A 132 -7.34 -6.22 10.10
N VAL A 133 -8.53 -6.28 9.49
CA VAL A 133 -8.93 -5.40 8.38
C VAL A 133 -9.05 -3.94 8.85
N GLU A 134 -8.46 -3.01 8.09
CA GLU A 134 -8.49 -1.57 8.38
C GLU A 134 -9.56 -0.82 7.60
N HIS A 135 -9.68 -1.09 6.31
CA HIS A 135 -10.57 -0.34 5.41
C HIS A 135 -11.77 -1.18 5.00
N PRO A 136 -12.93 -0.54 4.69
CA PRO A 136 -14.04 -1.26 4.11
C PRO A 136 -13.67 -2.02 2.84
N HIS A 137 -14.36 -3.13 2.58
CA HIS A 137 -14.23 -3.87 1.32
C HIS A 137 -14.46 -2.94 0.13
N SER A 138 -13.66 -3.09 -0.92
CA SER A 138 -13.75 -2.29 -2.15
C SER A 138 -13.37 -0.81 -1.98
N THR A 139 -12.59 -0.46 -0.97
CA THR A 139 -12.10 0.91 -0.77
C THR A 139 -11.25 1.37 -1.95
N ILE A 140 -11.57 2.54 -2.49
CA ILE A 140 -10.77 3.25 -3.49
C ILE A 140 -10.68 4.72 -3.07
N HIS A 141 -9.46 5.20 -2.83
CA HIS A 141 -9.17 6.61 -2.62
C HIS A 141 -8.29 7.09 -3.77
N GLN A 142 -8.77 8.03 -4.58
CA GLN A 142 -8.01 8.55 -5.70
C GLN A 142 -6.85 9.43 -5.22
N THR A 143 -7.05 10.16 -4.11
CA THR A 143 -6.10 11.10 -3.55
C THR A 143 -5.97 10.92 -2.03
N GLN A 144 -4.88 11.43 -1.47
CA GLN A 144 -4.69 11.49 -0.02
C GLN A 144 -5.85 12.23 0.68
N ALA A 145 -6.35 13.30 0.08
CA ALA A 145 -7.46 14.06 0.65
C ALA A 145 -8.74 13.22 0.78
N GLU A 146 -9.05 12.39 -0.21
CA GLU A 146 -10.16 11.44 -0.13
C GLU A 146 -9.94 10.40 0.97
N GLY A 147 -8.70 9.91 1.13
CA GLY A 147 -8.33 8.96 2.17
C GLY A 147 -8.50 9.55 3.57
N ILE A 148 -8.06 10.78 3.79
CA ILE A 148 -8.22 11.50 5.05
C ILE A 148 -9.70 11.73 5.37
N ALA A 149 -10.49 12.19 4.40
CA ALA A 149 -11.91 12.43 4.58
C ALA A 149 -12.69 11.15 4.92
N ALA A 150 -12.37 10.04 4.27
CA ALA A 150 -12.98 8.74 4.54
C ALA A 150 -12.64 8.24 5.94
N HIS A 151 -11.38 8.37 6.36
CA HIS A 151 -10.91 7.96 7.69
C HIS A 151 -11.63 8.74 8.80
N GLU A 152 -11.78 10.04 8.65
CA GLU A 152 -12.53 10.88 9.60
C GLU A 152 -14.01 10.46 9.70
N THR A 153 -14.64 10.16 8.57
CA THR A 153 -16.02 9.68 8.53
C THR A 153 -16.19 8.33 9.19
N GLU A 154 -15.31 7.39 8.93
CA GLU A 154 -15.30 6.05 9.52
C GLU A 154 -15.16 6.12 11.04
N HIS A 155 -14.23 6.94 11.54
CA HIS A 155 -14.03 7.15 12.98
C HIS A 155 -15.23 7.82 13.64
N ALA A 156 -15.89 8.76 12.98
CA ALA A 156 -17.10 9.40 13.49
C ALA A 156 -18.25 8.39 13.66
N ILE A 157 -18.38 7.41 12.76
CA ILE A 157 -19.40 6.35 12.84
C ILE A 157 -19.11 5.40 14.00
N GLU A 158 -17.86 5.02 14.22
CA GLU A 158 -17.45 4.13 15.32
C GLU A 158 -17.63 4.75 16.70
N HIS A 159 -17.54 6.07 16.81
CA HIS A 159 -17.67 6.81 18.06
C HIS A 159 -19.06 7.48 18.24
N GLY A 160 -19.97 7.26 17.30
CA GLY A 160 -21.28 7.90 17.26
C GLY A 160 -22.38 7.18 18.07
N HIS A 161 -22.03 6.65 19.24
CA HIS A 161 -23.02 6.06 20.17
C HIS A 161 -23.13 6.90 21.43
#